data_5045b088a24d1047f9a36ee0c39b865f
#
_entry.id   5045b088a24d1047f9a36ee0c39b865f
#
_cell.length_a   1.000
_cell.length_b   1.000
_cell.length_c   1.000
_cell.angle_alpha   90.00
_cell.angle_beta   90.00
_cell.angle_gamma   90.00
#
_symmetry.space_group_name_H-M   'P 1'
#
loop_
_entity.id
_entity.type
_entity.pdbx_description
1 polymer ?
#
loop_
_entity_poly.entity_id
_entity_poly.type
_entity_poly.pdbx_seq_one_letter_code
_entity_poly.pdbx_strand_id
1 'polypeptide(L)'
;MRMKYSLAIFDMDGTILNTLDDMTDSLNDILTKYNLPLHTVDEVRFMVGNGIPKLIERALADGRSNPQFEQILADFIAYYEKHCAIKTAPYDGVVDCIKTLRAAGIKIAVNTNKVEPAAIALCDDYFPGLFDIISGSRPGMPPKPAPDGIYEILSRAGMDGKSEGQRAVFIGDSDVDMQTGMNAGLDVIGVDWGFRGKKFLEEHGAKVIMMNAAELAGYLTK
;
A
#
# COMPACT_ATOMS: atom_id res chain seq x y z
N MET A 1 14.39 -25.02 -11.54
CA MET A 1 15.13 -23.76 -11.27
C MET A 1 14.70 -23.30 -9.87
N ARG A 2 15.62 -22.85 -9.03
CA ARG A 2 15.26 -22.37 -7.68
C ARG A 2 14.87 -20.90 -7.79
N MET A 3 13.67 -20.54 -7.36
CA MET A 3 13.18 -19.16 -7.43
C MET A 3 14.03 -18.24 -6.54
N LYS A 4 14.19 -16.99 -6.97
CA LYS A 4 14.95 -15.99 -6.23
C LYS A 4 14.28 -15.61 -4.90
N TYR A 5 12.93 -15.58 -4.85
CA TYR A 5 12.15 -15.18 -3.69
C TYR A 5 11.15 -16.26 -3.28
N SER A 6 10.90 -16.37 -1.99
CA SER A 6 9.92 -17.29 -1.38
C SER A 6 8.73 -16.57 -0.78
N LEU A 7 8.84 -15.23 -0.63
CA LEU A 7 7.77 -14.37 -0.11
C LEU A 7 7.77 -13.04 -0.88
N ALA A 8 6.64 -12.65 -1.41
CA ALA A 8 6.37 -11.34 -1.98
C ALA A 8 5.43 -10.57 -1.05
N ILE A 9 5.88 -9.41 -0.57
CA ILE A 9 5.12 -8.53 0.33
C ILE A 9 4.72 -7.32 -0.49
N PHE A 10 3.44 -7.06 -0.62
CA PHE A 10 2.88 -5.95 -1.39
C PHE A 10 2.39 -4.83 -0.48
N ASP A 11 2.58 -3.58 -0.89
CA ASP A 11 1.68 -2.52 -0.43
C ASP A 11 0.29 -2.69 -1.04
N MET A 12 -0.70 -1.94 -0.54
CA MET A 12 -2.08 -2.03 -1.01
C MET A 12 -2.46 -0.86 -1.91
N ASP A 13 -2.59 0.33 -1.33
CA ASP A 13 -3.14 1.52 -2.00
C ASP A 13 -2.12 2.08 -3.01
N GLY A 14 -2.42 2.01 -4.31
CA GLY A 14 -1.50 2.38 -5.38
C GLY A 14 -0.65 1.21 -5.91
N THR A 15 -0.64 0.07 -5.25
CA THR A 15 0.15 -1.09 -5.65
C THR A 15 -0.71 -2.25 -6.15
N ILE A 16 -1.62 -2.77 -5.33
CA ILE A 16 -2.55 -3.85 -5.72
C ILE A 16 -3.96 -3.34 -6.00
N LEU A 17 -4.38 -2.24 -5.36
CA LEU A 17 -5.68 -1.59 -5.53
C LEU A 17 -5.52 -0.12 -5.92
N ASN A 18 -6.29 0.32 -6.92
CA ASN A 18 -6.51 1.74 -7.19
C ASN A 18 -7.63 2.24 -6.29
N THR A 19 -7.26 2.90 -5.20
CA THR A 19 -8.18 3.43 -4.18
C THR A 19 -8.32 4.95 -4.24
N LEU A 20 -7.69 5.60 -5.23
CA LEU A 20 -7.51 7.04 -5.26
C LEU A 20 -8.83 7.81 -5.41
N ASP A 21 -9.73 7.31 -6.26
CA ASP A 21 -11.01 7.98 -6.51
C ASP A 21 -11.91 7.96 -5.27
N ASP A 22 -12.05 6.80 -4.61
CA ASP A 22 -12.85 6.68 -3.38
C ASP A 22 -12.27 7.53 -2.25
N MET A 23 -10.95 7.61 -2.16
CA MET A 23 -10.27 8.42 -1.17
C MET A 23 -10.47 9.92 -1.44
N THR A 24 -10.42 10.33 -2.72
CA THR A 24 -10.65 11.72 -3.14
C THR A 24 -12.09 12.14 -2.91
N ASP A 25 -13.06 11.31 -3.31
CA ASP A 25 -14.48 11.59 -3.11
C ASP A 25 -14.79 11.72 -1.61
N SER A 26 -14.32 10.76 -0.81
CA SER A 26 -14.54 10.77 0.65
C SER A 26 -13.91 12.00 1.31
N LEU A 27 -12.72 12.41 0.87
CA LEU A 27 -12.06 13.62 1.37
C LEU A 27 -12.90 14.86 1.03
N ASN A 28 -13.34 14.99 -0.22
CA ASN A 28 -14.09 16.14 -0.69
C ASN A 28 -15.49 16.24 -0.05
N ASP A 29 -16.14 15.10 0.22
CA ASP A 29 -17.41 15.08 0.95
C ASP A 29 -17.25 15.62 2.37
N ILE A 30 -16.18 15.22 3.06
CA ILE A 30 -15.88 15.73 4.39
C ILE A 30 -15.49 17.22 4.36
N LEU A 31 -14.62 17.64 3.42
CA LEU A 31 -14.24 19.04 3.27
C LEU A 31 -15.47 19.92 2.96
N THR A 32 -16.41 19.43 2.15
CA THR A 32 -17.69 20.12 1.87
C THR A 32 -18.51 20.33 3.15
N LYS A 33 -18.61 19.30 4.01
CA LYS A 33 -19.31 19.40 5.31
C LYS A 33 -18.75 20.53 6.19
N TYR A 34 -17.46 20.81 6.07
CA TYR A 34 -16.77 21.84 6.86
C TYR A 34 -16.60 23.17 6.11
N ASN A 35 -17.18 23.32 4.91
CA ASN A 35 -17.04 24.50 4.03
C ASN A 35 -15.56 24.82 3.73
N LEU A 36 -14.74 23.80 3.49
CA LEU A 36 -13.32 23.89 3.19
C LEU A 36 -13.07 23.72 1.67
N PRO A 37 -11.93 24.20 1.13
CA PRO A 37 -11.57 24.00 -0.25
C PRO A 37 -11.47 22.51 -0.61
N LEU A 38 -11.92 22.16 -1.82
CA LEU A 38 -11.86 20.79 -2.34
C LEU A 38 -10.55 20.55 -3.09
N HIS A 39 -10.20 19.28 -3.25
CA HIS A 39 -9.00 18.86 -3.96
C HIS A 39 -9.33 18.02 -5.19
N THR A 40 -8.52 18.15 -6.22
CA THR A 40 -8.54 17.28 -7.40
C THR A 40 -7.92 15.91 -7.06
N VAL A 41 -8.22 14.91 -7.90
CA VAL A 41 -7.60 13.56 -7.79
C VAL A 41 -6.08 13.65 -7.87
N ASP A 42 -5.55 14.53 -8.75
CA ASP A 42 -4.10 14.69 -8.90
C ASP A 42 -3.44 15.31 -7.66
N GLU A 43 -4.11 16.24 -6.97
CA GLU A 43 -3.61 16.77 -5.70
C GLU A 43 -3.63 15.69 -4.60
N VAL A 44 -4.75 14.96 -4.46
CA VAL A 44 -4.89 13.89 -3.47
C VAL A 44 -3.86 12.79 -3.69
N ARG A 45 -3.52 12.47 -4.94
CA ARG A 45 -2.48 11.52 -5.32
C ARG A 45 -1.15 11.76 -4.60
N PHE A 46 -0.78 13.03 -4.37
CA PHE A 46 0.44 13.39 -3.65
C PHE A 46 0.27 13.51 -2.14
N MET A 47 -0.96 13.51 -1.65
CA MET A 47 -1.27 13.58 -0.22
C MET A 47 -1.29 12.21 0.46
N VAL A 48 -1.58 11.14 -0.30
CA VAL A 48 -1.71 9.76 0.21
C VAL A 48 -0.36 9.07 0.44
N GLY A 49 -0.37 7.90 1.10
CA GLY A 49 0.80 7.02 1.32
C GLY A 49 1.27 6.95 2.78
N ASN A 50 1.10 8.03 3.56
CA ASN A 50 1.56 8.10 4.95
C ASN A 50 0.43 7.92 5.99
N GLY A 51 -0.69 7.29 5.59
CA GLY A 51 -1.87 7.08 6.43
C GLY A 51 -2.83 8.29 6.49
N ILE A 52 -4.04 8.03 6.98
CA ILE A 52 -5.15 9.01 6.98
C ILE A 52 -4.81 10.30 7.74
N PRO A 53 -4.17 10.26 8.94
CA PRO A 53 -3.86 11.52 9.63
C PRO A 53 -2.98 12.46 8.81
N LYS A 54 -2.06 11.92 8.00
CA LYS A 54 -1.18 12.71 7.14
C LYS A 54 -1.91 13.23 5.89
N LEU A 55 -2.86 12.46 5.37
CA LEU A 55 -3.75 12.91 4.29
C LEU A 55 -4.55 14.16 4.75
N ILE A 56 -5.22 14.09 5.90
CA ILE A 56 -6.00 15.22 6.43
C ILE A 56 -5.10 16.43 6.75
N GLU A 57 -3.91 16.19 7.32
CA GLU A 57 -2.94 17.28 7.56
C GLU A 57 -2.56 18.02 6.27
N ARG A 58 -2.35 17.29 5.17
CA ARG A 58 -1.99 17.87 3.86
C ARG A 58 -3.17 18.53 3.15
N ALA A 59 -4.38 18.07 3.40
CA ALA A 59 -5.59 18.60 2.80
C ALA A 59 -6.07 19.92 3.44
N LEU A 60 -5.61 20.23 4.64
CA LEU A 60 -5.98 21.44 5.35
C LEU A 60 -4.91 22.53 5.20
N ALA A 61 -5.31 23.76 4.87
CA ALA A 61 -4.38 24.89 4.70
C ALA A 61 -3.50 25.12 5.96
N ASP A 62 -4.11 24.98 7.14
CA ASP A 62 -3.41 25.14 8.43
C ASP A 62 -2.87 23.82 8.98
N GLY A 63 -3.01 22.72 8.22
CA GLY A 63 -2.56 21.39 8.62
C GLY A 63 -3.12 20.99 9.99
N ARG A 64 -2.27 20.48 10.87
CA ARG A 64 -2.62 20.09 12.24
C ARG A 64 -3.00 21.27 13.16
N SER A 65 -2.70 22.50 12.75
CA SER A 65 -3.05 23.70 13.53
C SER A 65 -4.52 24.12 13.30
N ASN A 66 -5.21 23.49 12.36
CA ASN A 66 -6.64 23.72 12.18
C ASN A 66 -7.40 23.29 13.44
N PRO A 67 -8.22 24.18 14.05
CA PRO A 67 -8.92 23.88 15.30
C PRO A 67 -9.92 22.71 15.19
N GLN A 68 -10.34 22.36 13.99
CA GLN A 68 -11.27 21.27 13.71
C GLN A 68 -10.53 19.98 13.23
N PHE A 69 -9.19 19.95 13.23
CA PHE A 69 -8.40 18.84 12.68
C PHE A 69 -8.86 17.47 13.21
N GLU A 70 -8.95 17.30 14.52
CA GLU A 70 -9.32 16.02 15.13
C GLU A 70 -10.75 15.59 14.77
N GLN A 71 -11.68 16.56 14.66
CA GLN A 71 -13.05 16.27 14.27
C GLN A 71 -13.14 15.88 12.78
N ILE A 72 -12.44 16.59 11.90
CA ILE A 72 -12.36 16.29 10.46
C ILE A 72 -11.74 14.91 10.25
N LEU A 73 -10.68 14.60 10.97
CA LEU A 73 -10.01 13.29 10.93
C LEU A 73 -10.98 12.16 11.34
N ALA A 74 -11.68 12.33 12.45
CA ALA A 74 -12.63 11.33 12.94
C ALA A 74 -13.79 11.12 11.96
N ASP A 75 -14.36 12.21 11.43
CA ASP A 75 -15.44 12.17 10.45
C ASP A 75 -14.99 11.50 9.13
N PHE A 76 -13.76 11.82 8.67
CA PHE A 76 -13.21 11.18 7.49
C PHE A 76 -13.05 9.66 7.68
N ILE A 77 -12.49 9.23 8.80
CA ILE A 77 -12.31 7.79 9.09
C ILE A 77 -13.67 7.09 9.05
N ALA A 78 -14.67 7.61 9.78
CA ALA A 78 -16.01 7.01 9.86
C ALA A 78 -16.75 7.00 8.51
N TYR A 79 -16.48 7.98 7.65
CA TYR A 79 -17.07 8.08 6.31
C TYR A 79 -16.36 7.12 5.35
N TYR A 80 -15.03 7.17 5.28
CA TYR A 80 -14.21 6.38 4.36
C TYR A 80 -14.35 4.87 4.61
N GLU A 81 -14.48 4.42 5.86
CA GLU A 81 -14.76 3.01 6.19
C GLU A 81 -15.98 2.45 5.43
N LYS A 82 -16.96 3.28 5.12
CA LYS A 82 -18.21 2.88 4.42
C LYS A 82 -18.15 3.11 2.91
N HIS A 83 -17.18 3.88 2.42
CA HIS A 83 -17.14 4.35 1.03
C HIS A 83 -15.82 3.98 0.33
N CYS A 84 -14.96 3.18 0.94
CA CYS A 84 -13.63 2.84 0.41
C CYS A 84 -13.62 1.74 -0.67
N ALA A 85 -14.78 1.24 -1.10
CA ALA A 85 -14.92 0.14 -2.06
C ALA A 85 -16.01 0.40 -3.12
N ILE A 86 -16.26 1.67 -3.49
CA ILE A 86 -17.27 2.06 -4.49
C ILE A 86 -16.65 2.06 -5.90
N LYS A 87 -15.49 2.71 -6.06
CA LYS A 87 -14.72 2.80 -7.31
C LYS A 87 -13.40 2.05 -7.24
N THR A 88 -13.00 1.64 -6.04
CA THR A 88 -11.79 0.86 -5.81
C THR A 88 -11.82 -0.43 -6.62
N ALA A 89 -10.72 -0.73 -7.28
CA ALA A 89 -10.55 -1.95 -8.07
C ALA A 89 -9.08 -2.39 -8.09
N PRO A 90 -8.80 -3.67 -8.31
CA PRO A 90 -7.44 -4.14 -8.59
C PRO A 90 -6.89 -3.46 -9.85
N TYR A 91 -5.59 -3.14 -9.83
CA TYR A 91 -4.91 -2.74 -11.08
C TYR A 91 -4.88 -3.87 -12.08
N ASP A 92 -4.84 -3.51 -13.37
CA ASP A 92 -4.86 -4.44 -14.48
C ASP A 92 -3.79 -5.53 -14.35
N GLY A 93 -4.20 -6.79 -14.39
CA GLY A 93 -3.33 -7.95 -14.33
C GLY A 93 -2.78 -8.31 -12.95
N VAL A 94 -3.02 -7.52 -11.90
CA VAL A 94 -2.47 -7.78 -10.55
C VAL A 94 -3.04 -9.06 -9.96
N VAL A 95 -4.33 -9.34 -10.12
CA VAL A 95 -4.94 -10.59 -9.65
C VAL A 95 -4.26 -11.81 -10.29
N ASP A 96 -4.01 -11.75 -11.59
CA ASP A 96 -3.36 -12.85 -12.33
C ASP A 96 -1.86 -12.97 -11.98
N CYS A 97 -1.19 -11.85 -11.74
CA CYS A 97 0.17 -11.82 -11.21
C CYS A 97 0.23 -12.59 -9.88
N ILE A 98 -0.61 -12.23 -8.91
CA ILE A 98 -0.64 -12.86 -7.57
C ILE A 98 -0.95 -14.36 -7.69
N LYS A 99 -1.91 -14.76 -8.52
CA LYS A 99 -2.19 -16.19 -8.79
C LYS A 99 -0.97 -16.93 -9.36
N THR A 100 -0.25 -16.29 -10.29
CA THR A 100 0.96 -16.85 -10.90
C THR A 100 2.06 -17.06 -9.87
N LEU A 101 2.29 -16.08 -9.00
CA LEU A 101 3.28 -16.17 -7.92
C LEU A 101 2.92 -17.31 -6.94
N ARG A 102 1.65 -17.43 -6.54
CA ARG A 102 1.18 -18.53 -5.68
C ARG A 102 1.35 -19.89 -6.34
N ALA A 103 1.00 -20.02 -7.63
CA ALA A 103 1.20 -21.26 -8.37
C ALA A 103 2.68 -21.68 -8.47
N ALA A 104 3.59 -20.70 -8.46
CA ALA A 104 5.01 -20.91 -8.36
C ALA A 104 5.52 -21.24 -6.93
N GLY A 105 4.64 -21.22 -5.92
CA GLY A 105 4.99 -21.55 -4.53
C GLY A 105 5.53 -20.37 -3.72
N ILE A 106 5.40 -19.13 -4.22
CA ILE A 106 5.74 -17.92 -3.49
C ILE A 106 4.60 -17.60 -2.52
N LYS A 107 4.91 -17.41 -1.24
CA LYS A 107 3.96 -16.85 -0.26
C LYS A 107 3.67 -15.40 -0.58
N ILE A 108 2.43 -14.96 -0.34
CA ILE A 108 2.01 -13.59 -0.65
C ILE A 108 1.51 -12.90 0.62
N ALA A 109 2.00 -11.69 0.87
CA ALA A 109 1.58 -10.90 2.01
C ALA A 109 1.28 -9.45 1.63
N VAL A 110 0.55 -8.74 2.49
CA VAL A 110 0.31 -7.30 2.40
C VAL A 110 0.88 -6.60 3.63
N ASN A 111 1.56 -5.47 3.40
CA ASN A 111 1.97 -4.52 4.44
C ASN A 111 1.54 -3.11 4.06
N THR A 112 0.56 -2.55 4.77
CA THR A 112 -0.08 -1.28 4.39
C THR A 112 -0.27 -0.32 5.57
N ASN A 113 -0.28 0.99 5.28
CA ASN A 113 -0.69 2.03 6.24
C ASN A 113 -2.23 2.16 6.36
N LYS A 114 -2.98 1.39 5.57
CA LYS A 114 -4.45 1.28 5.74
C LYS A 114 -4.78 0.55 7.04
N VAL A 115 -5.86 0.95 7.70
CA VAL A 115 -6.35 0.31 8.94
C VAL A 115 -6.60 -1.18 8.68
N GLU A 116 -6.05 -2.05 9.54
CA GLU A 116 -5.99 -3.49 9.31
C GLU A 116 -7.36 -4.16 9.02
N PRO A 117 -8.45 -3.89 9.74
CA PRO A 117 -9.76 -4.45 9.39
C PRO A 117 -10.22 -4.08 7.96
N ALA A 118 -9.98 -2.84 7.52
CA ALA A 118 -10.34 -2.41 6.18
C ALA A 118 -9.44 -3.07 5.11
N ALA A 119 -8.16 -3.25 5.42
CA ALA A 119 -7.23 -3.96 4.53
C ALA A 119 -7.63 -5.43 4.36
N ILE A 120 -8.03 -6.10 5.44
CA ILE A 120 -8.52 -7.49 5.40
C ILE A 120 -9.79 -7.59 4.54
N ALA A 121 -10.78 -6.72 4.78
CA ALA A 121 -12.04 -6.72 4.03
C ALA A 121 -11.80 -6.55 2.52
N LEU A 122 -10.97 -5.58 2.12
CA LEU A 122 -10.64 -5.37 0.70
C LEU A 122 -9.87 -6.55 0.10
N CYS A 123 -8.98 -7.19 0.86
CA CYS A 123 -8.30 -8.39 0.39
C CYS A 123 -9.28 -9.56 0.20
N ASP A 124 -10.23 -9.74 1.09
CA ASP A 124 -11.25 -10.80 0.98
C ASP A 124 -12.20 -10.56 -0.21
N ASP A 125 -12.58 -9.30 -0.46
CA ASP A 125 -13.48 -8.92 -1.55
C ASP A 125 -12.82 -9.05 -2.94
N TYR A 126 -11.60 -8.52 -3.10
CA TYR A 126 -10.95 -8.45 -4.41
C TYR A 126 -9.96 -9.59 -4.69
N PHE A 127 -9.45 -10.25 -3.66
CA PHE A 127 -8.40 -11.29 -3.76
C PHE A 127 -8.72 -12.50 -2.87
N PRO A 128 -9.91 -13.09 -2.94
CA PRO A 128 -10.33 -14.11 -1.99
C PRO A 128 -9.34 -15.29 -1.90
N GLY A 129 -8.78 -15.48 -0.69
CA GLY A 129 -7.84 -16.57 -0.40
C GLY A 129 -6.45 -16.45 -1.06
N LEU A 130 -6.10 -15.29 -1.63
CA LEU A 130 -4.80 -15.10 -2.30
C LEU A 130 -3.68 -14.62 -1.38
N PHE A 131 -3.98 -14.02 -0.24
CA PHE A 131 -2.97 -13.55 0.71
C PHE A 131 -2.83 -14.51 1.91
N ASP A 132 -1.59 -14.82 2.26
CA ASP A 132 -1.25 -15.68 3.41
C ASP A 132 -1.19 -14.86 4.70
N ILE A 133 -0.77 -13.60 4.61
CA ILE A 133 -0.59 -12.70 5.74
C ILE A 133 -0.97 -11.27 5.32
N ILE A 134 -1.76 -10.60 6.16
CA ILE A 134 -2.07 -9.18 6.02
C ILE A 134 -1.62 -8.49 7.31
N SER A 135 -0.87 -7.39 7.17
CA SER A 135 -0.44 -6.51 8.26
C SER A 135 -0.81 -5.08 7.88
N GLY A 136 -1.75 -4.51 8.60
CA GLY A 136 -2.24 -3.15 8.45
C GLY A 136 -1.93 -2.28 9.65
N SER A 137 -2.33 -1.02 9.56
CA SER A 137 -2.19 -0.06 10.65
C SER A 137 -3.13 -0.42 11.81
N ARG A 138 -2.59 -0.44 13.04
CA ARG A 138 -3.32 -0.69 14.28
C ARG A 138 -2.58 -0.08 15.47
N PRO A 139 -3.25 0.09 16.64
CA PRO A 139 -2.59 0.60 17.85
C PRO A 139 -1.35 -0.23 18.22
N GLY A 140 -0.23 0.46 18.48
CA GLY A 140 1.04 -0.17 18.83
C GLY A 140 1.90 -0.63 17.66
N MET A 141 1.41 -0.57 16.41
CA MET A 141 2.19 -0.84 15.21
C MET A 141 2.68 0.49 14.60
N PRO A 142 4.00 0.75 14.58
CA PRO A 142 4.53 1.92 13.88
C PRO A 142 4.16 1.86 12.39
N PRO A 143 3.69 2.99 11.81
CA PRO A 143 3.35 3.02 10.39
C PRO A 143 4.59 2.96 9.51
N LYS A 144 4.44 2.52 8.26
CA LYS A 144 5.47 2.69 7.23
C LYS A 144 5.93 4.17 7.17
N PRO A 145 7.22 4.48 7.06
CA PRO A 145 8.32 3.59 6.65
C PRO A 145 9.02 2.80 7.77
N ALA A 146 8.43 2.66 8.96
CA ALA A 146 8.93 1.71 9.96
C ALA A 146 8.85 0.27 9.41
N PRO A 147 9.88 -0.57 9.64
CA PRO A 147 9.94 -1.93 9.11
C PRO A 147 9.12 -2.95 9.90
N ASP A 148 8.45 -2.52 10.97
CA ASP A 148 7.81 -3.39 11.98
C ASP A 148 6.74 -4.31 11.37
N GLY A 149 5.92 -3.80 10.42
CA GLY A 149 4.96 -4.62 9.70
C GLY A 149 5.62 -5.71 8.85
N ILE A 150 6.77 -5.42 8.23
CA ILE A 150 7.55 -6.44 7.50
C ILE A 150 8.11 -7.47 8.47
N TYR A 151 8.66 -7.07 9.63
CA TYR A 151 9.18 -8.02 10.62
C TYR A 151 8.10 -8.92 11.19
N GLU A 152 6.90 -8.40 11.41
CA GLU A 152 5.75 -9.22 11.79
C GLU A 152 5.42 -10.25 10.71
N ILE A 153 5.33 -9.84 9.43
CA ILE A 153 5.05 -10.73 8.31
C ILE A 153 6.10 -11.84 8.23
N LEU A 154 7.39 -11.51 8.31
CA LEU A 154 8.48 -12.48 8.30
C LEU A 154 8.36 -13.48 9.46
N SER A 155 8.09 -12.99 10.67
CA SER A 155 7.89 -13.83 11.85
C SER A 155 6.71 -14.80 11.67
N ARG A 156 5.56 -14.30 11.19
CA ARG A 156 4.36 -15.12 10.92
C ARG A 156 4.58 -16.12 9.79
N ALA A 157 5.41 -15.78 8.81
CA ALA A 157 5.80 -16.68 7.72
C ALA A 157 6.83 -17.73 8.15
N GLY A 158 7.48 -17.58 9.32
CA GLY A 158 8.58 -18.41 9.78
C GLY A 158 9.84 -18.21 8.95
N MET A 159 10.14 -16.98 8.50
CA MET A 159 11.22 -16.64 7.56
C MET A 159 12.08 -15.50 8.12
N ASP A 160 13.38 -15.47 7.75
CA ASP A 160 14.26 -14.33 8.03
C ASP A 160 14.30 -13.30 6.87
N GLY A 161 13.71 -13.63 5.75
CA GLY A 161 13.62 -12.77 4.58
C GLY A 161 14.91 -12.63 3.75
N LYS A 162 16.03 -13.20 4.19
CA LYS A 162 17.38 -12.97 3.63
C LYS A 162 18.12 -14.23 3.25
N SER A 163 17.98 -15.29 4.03
CA SER A 163 18.65 -16.57 3.78
C SER A 163 18.19 -17.23 2.49
N GLU A 164 19.03 -18.09 1.93
CA GLU A 164 18.69 -18.85 0.73
C GLU A 164 17.45 -19.71 0.96
N GLY A 165 16.45 -19.61 0.07
CA GLY A 165 15.16 -20.27 0.20
C GLY A 165 14.18 -19.61 1.18
N GLN A 166 14.57 -18.47 1.78
CA GLN A 166 13.72 -17.64 2.66
C GLN A 166 13.70 -16.16 2.25
N ARG A 167 14.24 -15.82 1.06
CA ARG A 167 14.31 -14.43 0.61
C ARG A 167 12.92 -13.85 0.39
N ALA A 168 12.73 -12.65 0.92
CA ALA A 168 11.53 -11.84 0.70
C ALA A 168 11.85 -10.62 -0.17
N VAL A 169 10.83 -10.09 -0.82
CA VAL A 169 10.87 -8.84 -1.59
C VAL A 169 9.69 -7.97 -1.19
N PHE A 170 9.91 -6.65 -1.08
CA PHE A 170 8.85 -5.68 -0.85
C PHE A 170 8.51 -4.96 -2.16
N ILE A 171 7.21 -4.83 -2.47
CA ILE A 171 6.70 -4.26 -3.71
C ILE A 171 5.76 -3.10 -3.37
N GLY A 172 6.01 -1.93 -3.93
CA GLY A 172 5.21 -0.73 -3.65
C GLY A 172 5.38 0.35 -4.71
N ASP A 173 4.57 1.40 -4.62
CA ASP A 173 4.48 2.47 -5.61
C ASP A 173 4.94 3.85 -5.09
N SER A 174 5.42 3.94 -3.85
CA SER A 174 5.78 5.20 -3.20
C SER A 174 7.18 5.21 -2.57
N ASP A 175 7.67 6.40 -2.24
CA ASP A 175 8.87 6.63 -1.44
C ASP A 175 8.80 5.95 -0.07
N VAL A 176 7.61 5.94 0.53
CA VAL A 176 7.35 5.25 1.81
C VAL A 176 7.63 3.76 1.69
N ASP A 177 7.25 3.14 0.58
CA ASP A 177 7.48 1.71 0.33
C ASP A 177 8.94 1.41 0.09
N MET A 178 9.59 2.22 -0.75
CA MET A 178 11.02 2.07 -1.00
C MET A 178 11.78 2.13 0.33
N GLN A 179 11.49 3.13 1.15
CA GLN A 179 12.14 3.28 2.45
C GLN A 179 11.79 2.15 3.42
N THR A 180 10.54 1.65 3.43
CA THR A 180 10.11 0.55 4.30
C THR A 180 10.91 -0.72 4.02
N GLY A 181 10.99 -1.12 2.75
CA GLY A 181 11.75 -2.31 2.34
C GLY A 181 13.25 -2.16 2.63
N MET A 182 13.84 -0.99 2.35
CA MET A 182 15.23 -0.69 2.67
C MET A 182 15.48 -0.74 4.19
N ASN A 183 14.60 -0.18 5.01
CA ASN A 183 14.71 -0.24 6.47
C ASN A 183 14.63 -1.67 7.01
N ALA A 184 13.84 -2.54 6.37
CA ALA A 184 13.79 -3.96 6.68
C ALA A 184 15.00 -4.75 6.15
N GLY A 185 15.81 -4.13 5.29
CA GLY A 185 16.95 -4.78 4.63
C GLY A 185 16.55 -5.81 3.59
N LEU A 186 15.39 -5.62 2.95
CA LEU A 186 14.89 -6.46 1.85
C LEU A 186 15.24 -5.88 0.49
N ASP A 187 15.17 -6.71 -0.56
CA ASP A 187 15.08 -6.23 -1.93
C ASP A 187 13.75 -5.48 -2.11
N VAL A 188 13.76 -4.37 -2.88
CA VAL A 188 12.58 -3.55 -3.14
C VAL A 188 12.33 -3.45 -4.63
N ILE A 189 11.07 -3.55 -5.03
CA ILE A 189 10.60 -3.37 -6.40
C ILE A 189 9.57 -2.24 -6.42
N GLY A 190 9.82 -1.22 -7.24
CA GLY A 190 8.85 -0.19 -7.54
C GLY A 190 7.87 -0.64 -8.61
N VAL A 191 6.63 -0.14 -8.57
CA VAL A 191 5.64 -0.35 -9.62
C VAL A 191 5.23 1.00 -10.23
N ASP A 192 5.32 1.10 -11.57
CA ASP A 192 5.09 2.36 -12.29
C ASP A 192 3.61 2.73 -12.42
N TRP A 193 2.71 1.74 -12.37
CA TRP A 193 1.27 1.95 -12.54
C TRP A 193 0.57 2.60 -11.34
N GLY A 194 1.29 2.81 -10.24
CA GLY A 194 0.75 3.35 -9.00
C GLY A 194 0.68 4.89 -8.97
N PHE A 195 0.64 5.46 -7.77
CA PHE A 195 0.40 6.89 -7.58
C PHE A 195 1.60 7.78 -7.95
N ARG A 196 2.84 7.30 -7.82
CA ARG A 196 4.05 8.14 -7.96
C ARG A 196 4.74 8.04 -9.31
N GLY A 197 4.69 6.86 -9.95
CA GLY A 197 5.33 6.60 -11.24
C GLY A 197 6.86 6.45 -11.17
N LYS A 198 7.41 5.94 -12.28
CA LYS A 198 8.80 5.50 -12.40
C LYS A 198 9.83 6.55 -11.99
N LYS A 199 9.73 7.76 -12.55
CA LYS A 199 10.74 8.80 -12.32
C LYS A 199 10.87 9.14 -10.83
N PHE A 200 9.74 9.31 -10.15
CA PHE A 200 9.73 9.59 -8.72
C PHE A 200 10.36 8.43 -7.93
N LEU A 201 10.02 7.18 -8.26
CA LEU A 201 10.55 6.00 -7.59
C LEU A 201 12.07 5.87 -7.78
N GLU A 202 12.61 6.16 -8.99
CA GLU A 202 14.04 6.18 -9.26
C GLU A 202 14.76 7.21 -8.36
N GLU A 203 14.20 8.41 -8.24
CA GLU A 203 14.71 9.49 -7.39
C GLU A 203 14.70 9.12 -5.88
N HIS A 204 13.82 8.17 -5.48
CA HIS A 204 13.68 7.70 -4.10
C HIS A 204 14.28 6.29 -3.87
N GLY A 205 15.21 5.88 -4.73
CA GLY A 205 16.07 4.72 -4.48
C GLY A 205 15.59 3.40 -5.04
N ALA A 206 14.50 3.36 -5.82
CA ALA A 206 14.08 2.16 -6.54
C ALA A 206 15.11 1.80 -7.62
N LYS A 207 15.73 0.62 -7.50
CA LYS A 207 16.68 0.08 -8.48
C LYS A 207 16.02 -0.83 -9.53
N VAL A 208 14.88 -1.38 -9.16
CA VAL A 208 14.08 -2.28 -10.00
C VAL A 208 12.67 -1.73 -10.03
N ILE A 209 12.14 -1.47 -11.21
CA ILE A 209 10.79 -0.93 -11.42
C ILE A 209 10.10 -1.75 -12.50
N MET A 210 8.88 -2.18 -12.23
CA MET A 210 8.03 -2.93 -13.14
C MET A 210 6.98 -2.02 -13.77
N MET A 211 6.84 -2.12 -15.08
CA MET A 211 5.91 -1.29 -15.85
C MET A 211 4.47 -1.82 -15.82
N ASN A 212 4.31 -3.12 -15.55
CA ASN A 212 3.01 -3.79 -15.45
C ASN A 212 3.11 -5.09 -14.64
N ALA A 213 1.96 -5.63 -14.24
CA ALA A 213 1.84 -6.80 -13.40
C ALA A 213 2.39 -8.09 -14.07
N ALA A 214 2.32 -8.21 -15.40
CA ALA A 214 2.86 -9.36 -16.12
C ALA A 214 4.40 -9.38 -16.08
N GLU A 215 5.05 -8.21 -16.19
CA GLU A 215 6.48 -8.07 -16.04
C GLU A 215 6.92 -8.46 -14.62
N LEU A 216 6.19 -8.01 -13.59
CA LEU A 216 6.43 -8.36 -12.19
C LEU A 216 6.36 -9.87 -11.97
N ALA A 217 5.31 -10.53 -12.47
CA ALA A 217 5.14 -11.98 -12.35
C ALA A 217 6.32 -12.72 -13.02
N GLY A 218 6.69 -12.32 -14.25
CA GLY A 218 7.81 -12.91 -14.98
C GLY A 218 9.18 -12.70 -14.32
N TYR A 219 9.36 -11.57 -13.60
CA TYR A 219 10.60 -11.28 -12.88
C TYR A 219 10.72 -12.12 -11.59
N LEU A 220 9.63 -12.29 -10.85
CA LEU A 220 9.67 -12.99 -9.55
C LEU A 220 9.68 -14.51 -9.69
N THR A 221 9.24 -15.07 -10.84
CA THR A 221 9.18 -16.53 -11.07
C THR A 221 10.42 -17.10 -11.78
N LYS A 222 11.38 -16.27 -12.14
CA LYS A 222 12.69 -16.69 -12.68
C LYS A 222 13.68 -17.03 -11.57
#